data_df48d032d85d1566987f1a67418a76c0
#
_entry.id   df48d032d85d1566987f1a67418a76c0
#
_cell.length_a   1.000
_cell.length_b   1.000
_cell.length_c   1.000
_cell.angle_alpha   90.00
_cell.angle_beta   90.00
_cell.angle_gamma   90.00
#
_symmetry.space_group_name_H-M   'P 1'
#
loop_
_entity.id
_entity.type
_entity.pdbx_description
1 polymer ?
#
loop_
_entity_poly.entity_id
_entity_poly.type
_entity_poly.pdbx_seq_one_letter_code
_entity_poly.pdbx_strand_id
1 'polypeptide(L)'
;MSLIARIALALLLAVVQVPAAFALDDAPASVVQELVPFSSDEGLARLARSDAKVDFPVLANQFEAESNGAFCGPTSAAIVLNAVRGRSPDLPRDHSRLHPEDLQYIPSAYDPALPRFTQDNVISKGQKTRAQVLGEPMTINGKKIQDFGYQARQLDEMLRANGLTTRLTIVDDSKSEQDIRTELIENLKRRGDYVIISYLRKAVGQQGGGHISPLGAYDALSDSFLVLDVNPTSAGWVWMPTATLVKGMRTFDTVENRGYILIETH
;
A
#
# COMPACT_ATOMS: atom_id res chain seq x y z
N MET A 1 76.52 -10.42 -73.39
CA MET A 1 76.48 -9.15 -72.67
C MET A 1 75.02 -8.92 -72.30
N SER A 2 74.63 -9.27 -71.14
CA SER A 2 73.23 -9.20 -70.72
C SER A 2 73.13 -8.54 -69.32
N LEU A 3 72.36 -7.45 -69.26
CA LEU A 3 72.16 -6.67 -68.08
C LEU A 3 70.92 -7.18 -67.31
N ILE A 4 71.16 -7.67 -66.14
CA ILE A 4 70.11 -8.23 -65.28
C ILE A 4 69.66 -7.09 -64.39
N ALA A 5 68.41 -6.62 -64.57
CA ALA A 5 67.75 -5.67 -63.71
C ALA A 5 67.17 -6.37 -62.44
N ARG A 6 67.58 -5.92 -61.27
CA ARG A 6 66.99 -6.34 -60.01
C ARG A 6 65.82 -5.43 -59.65
N ILE A 7 64.62 -5.99 -59.61
CA ILE A 7 63.43 -5.28 -59.10
C ILE A 7 63.35 -5.58 -57.61
N ALA A 8 63.49 -4.57 -56.77
CA ALA A 8 63.23 -4.66 -55.34
C ALA A 8 61.73 -4.35 -55.09
N LEU A 9 61.04 -5.37 -54.58
CA LEU A 9 59.63 -5.25 -54.17
C LEU A 9 59.56 -4.73 -52.71
N ALA A 10 59.16 -3.48 -52.53
CA ALA A 10 58.92 -2.91 -51.20
C ALA A 10 57.48 -3.28 -50.73
N LEU A 11 57.39 -4.15 -49.73
CA LEU A 11 56.11 -4.38 -49.03
C LEU A 11 55.81 -3.25 -48.10
N LEU A 12 54.76 -2.46 -48.43
CA LEU A 12 54.15 -1.50 -47.50
C LEU A 12 53.21 -2.27 -46.57
N LEU A 13 53.60 -2.42 -45.30
CA LEU A 13 52.67 -2.83 -44.24
C LEU A 13 51.75 -1.64 -43.85
N ALA A 14 50.53 -1.67 -44.31
CA ALA A 14 49.48 -0.78 -43.80
C ALA A 14 49.04 -1.25 -42.42
N VAL A 15 49.42 -0.52 -41.39
CA VAL A 15 48.88 -0.69 -40.03
C VAL A 15 47.46 -0.11 -39.98
N VAL A 16 46.47 -1.00 -40.01
CA VAL A 16 45.08 -0.58 -39.79
C VAL A 16 44.90 -0.32 -38.28
N GLN A 17 44.82 0.94 -37.88
CA GLN A 17 44.41 1.28 -36.54
C GLN A 17 42.91 1.08 -36.44
N VAL A 18 42.49 0.07 -35.66
CA VAL A 18 41.10 -0.14 -35.24
C VAL A 18 40.82 0.90 -34.15
N PRO A 19 39.84 1.80 -34.32
CA PRO A 19 39.46 2.68 -33.23
C PRO A 19 38.87 1.86 -32.09
N ALA A 20 39.37 2.08 -30.87
CA ALA A 20 38.76 1.52 -29.64
C ALA A 20 37.32 1.99 -29.60
N ALA A 21 36.39 1.03 -29.79
CA ALA A 21 34.99 1.24 -29.51
C ALA A 21 34.87 1.56 -28.02
N PHE A 22 34.42 2.77 -27.70
CA PHE A 22 33.96 3.12 -26.36
C PHE A 22 32.84 2.15 -26.04
N ALA A 23 33.09 1.23 -25.09
CA ALA A 23 32.02 0.49 -24.42
C ALA A 23 31.15 1.57 -23.72
N LEU A 24 29.96 1.81 -24.27
CA LEU A 24 28.91 2.47 -23.52
C LEU A 24 28.63 1.52 -22.36
N ASP A 25 28.90 1.98 -21.14
CA ASP A 25 28.38 1.40 -19.91
C ASP A 25 26.86 1.41 -20.05
N ASP A 26 26.31 0.29 -20.51
CA ASP A 26 24.90 -0.02 -20.33
C ASP A 26 24.65 -0.22 -18.82
N ALA A 27 24.48 0.88 -18.11
CA ALA A 27 23.81 0.82 -16.82
C ALA A 27 22.49 0.10 -17.07
N PRO A 28 22.18 -0.98 -16.37
CA PRO A 28 20.93 -1.72 -16.59
C PRO A 28 19.80 -0.71 -16.48
N ALA A 29 19.05 -0.53 -17.56
CA ALA A 29 17.83 0.27 -17.54
C ALA A 29 17.04 -0.23 -16.34
N SER A 30 16.73 0.66 -15.40
CA SER A 30 15.91 0.32 -14.25
C SER A 30 14.61 -0.27 -14.81
N VAL A 31 14.48 -1.57 -14.74
CA VAL A 31 13.24 -2.26 -15.12
C VAL A 31 12.18 -1.67 -14.20
N VAL A 32 11.33 -0.81 -14.74
CA VAL A 32 10.15 -0.36 -14.01
C VAL A 32 9.34 -1.62 -13.76
N GLN A 33 9.47 -2.18 -12.56
CA GLN A 33 8.70 -3.34 -12.18
C GLN A 33 7.23 -2.96 -12.19
N GLU A 34 6.48 -3.58 -13.09
CA GLU A 34 5.07 -3.31 -13.32
C GLU A 34 4.22 -3.83 -12.15
N LEU A 35 3.15 -3.08 -11.83
CA LEU A 35 2.15 -3.55 -10.88
C LEU A 35 1.43 -4.77 -11.47
N VAL A 36 1.36 -5.87 -10.71
CA VAL A 36 0.71 -7.11 -11.18
C VAL A 36 -0.65 -7.27 -10.51
N PRO A 37 -1.75 -7.30 -11.27
CA PRO A 37 -3.09 -7.52 -10.70
C PRO A 37 -3.15 -8.85 -9.93
N PHE A 38 -3.75 -8.82 -8.75
CA PHE A 38 -3.94 -10.04 -7.94
C PHE A 38 -4.72 -11.13 -8.68
N SER A 39 -5.72 -10.73 -9.46
CA SER A 39 -6.60 -11.65 -10.22
C SER A 39 -5.96 -12.30 -11.45
N SER A 40 -4.72 -11.93 -11.81
CA SER A 40 -3.98 -12.59 -12.88
C SER A 40 -3.38 -13.92 -12.41
N ASP A 41 -3.03 -14.81 -13.35
CA ASP A 41 -2.37 -16.08 -13.04
C ASP A 41 -1.08 -15.87 -12.25
N GLU A 42 -0.27 -14.88 -12.64
CA GLU A 42 0.95 -14.51 -11.90
C GLU A 42 0.61 -13.95 -10.51
N GLY A 43 -0.45 -13.13 -10.39
CA GLY A 43 -0.90 -12.61 -9.09
C GLY A 43 -1.29 -13.72 -8.11
N LEU A 44 -2.02 -14.71 -8.59
CA LEU A 44 -2.39 -15.90 -7.80
C LEU A 44 -1.18 -16.77 -7.47
N ALA A 45 -0.25 -16.95 -8.42
CA ALA A 45 0.99 -17.69 -8.20
C ALA A 45 1.87 -17.02 -7.14
N ARG A 46 1.96 -15.68 -7.10
CA ARG A 46 2.67 -14.93 -6.04
C ARG A 46 2.09 -15.22 -4.67
N LEU A 47 0.76 -15.19 -4.53
CA LEU A 47 0.14 -15.54 -3.25
C LEU A 47 0.42 -16.98 -2.88
N ALA A 48 0.34 -17.92 -3.82
CA ALA A 48 0.57 -19.34 -3.54
C ALA A 48 1.96 -19.59 -2.94
N ARG A 49 3.01 -18.98 -3.51
CA ARG A 49 4.41 -19.16 -3.08
C ARG A 49 4.88 -18.26 -1.95
N SER A 50 4.09 -17.24 -1.57
CA SER A 50 4.43 -16.32 -0.46
C SER A 50 4.46 -17.03 0.89
N ASP A 51 5.46 -16.73 1.73
CA ASP A 51 5.54 -17.22 3.12
C ASP A 51 5.01 -16.19 4.13
N ALA A 52 5.12 -14.89 3.83
CA ALA A 52 4.62 -13.80 4.64
C ALA A 52 3.18 -13.43 4.23
N LYS A 53 2.20 -14.22 4.69
CA LYS A 53 0.76 -14.06 4.38
C LYS A 53 -0.14 -14.66 5.45
N VAL A 54 0.38 -14.76 6.69
CA VAL A 54 -0.25 -15.58 7.75
C VAL A 54 -1.69 -15.17 8.00
N ASP A 55 -1.99 -13.88 7.99
CA ASP A 55 -3.33 -13.35 8.26
C ASP A 55 -4.08 -12.85 7.01
N PHE A 56 -3.54 -13.11 5.80
CA PHE A 56 -4.26 -12.82 4.56
C PHE A 56 -5.68 -13.39 4.51
N PRO A 57 -5.92 -14.67 4.90
CA PRO A 57 -7.27 -15.22 4.89
C PRO A 57 -8.24 -14.48 5.81
N VAL A 58 -7.74 -13.99 6.95
CA VAL A 58 -8.56 -13.23 7.91
C VAL A 58 -8.91 -11.86 7.33
N LEU A 59 -7.93 -11.13 6.76
CA LEU A 59 -8.15 -9.85 6.10
C LEU A 59 -9.11 -10.00 4.91
N ALA A 60 -8.91 -11.00 4.06
CA ALA A 60 -9.76 -11.27 2.91
C ALA A 60 -11.22 -11.55 3.32
N ASN A 61 -11.42 -12.27 4.44
CA ASN A 61 -12.76 -12.54 4.96
C ASN A 61 -13.45 -11.30 5.55
N GLN A 62 -12.69 -10.29 5.98
CA GLN A 62 -13.22 -9.02 6.51
C GLN A 62 -13.19 -7.88 5.48
N PHE A 63 -12.76 -8.16 4.25
CA PHE A 63 -12.63 -7.14 3.23
C PHE A 63 -13.97 -6.51 2.87
N GLU A 64 -13.98 -5.17 2.80
CA GLU A 64 -15.06 -4.39 2.23
C GLU A 64 -14.49 -3.27 1.35
N ALA A 65 -15.27 -2.82 0.37
CA ALA A 65 -14.92 -1.66 -0.45
C ALA A 65 -15.27 -0.35 0.25
N GLU A 66 -14.47 0.69 0.02
CA GLU A 66 -14.81 2.02 0.50
C GLU A 66 -16.12 2.53 -0.13
N SER A 67 -16.95 3.18 0.67
CA SER A 67 -18.25 3.69 0.23
C SER A 67 -18.17 5.02 -0.53
N ASN A 68 -17.03 5.70 -0.43
CA ASN A 68 -16.72 6.94 -1.15
C ASN A 68 -15.22 7.20 -1.14
N GLY A 69 -14.75 8.09 -2.02
CA GLY A 69 -13.32 8.34 -2.26
C GLY A 69 -12.53 9.00 -1.12
N ALA A 70 -13.15 9.29 0.03
CA ALA A 70 -12.49 9.80 1.24
C ALA A 70 -12.37 8.74 2.35
N PHE A 71 -12.95 7.56 2.15
CA PHE A 71 -13.10 6.54 3.20
C PHE A 71 -12.07 5.42 3.16
N CYS A 72 -11.00 5.53 2.38
CA CYS A 72 -9.95 4.52 2.35
C CYS A 72 -9.35 4.23 3.75
N GLY A 73 -9.11 5.26 4.56
CA GLY A 73 -8.64 5.12 5.95
C GLY A 73 -9.66 4.40 6.85
N PRO A 74 -10.89 4.91 6.99
CA PRO A 74 -11.95 4.25 7.77
C PRO A 74 -12.23 2.82 7.35
N THR A 75 -12.24 2.53 6.03
CA THR A 75 -12.45 1.18 5.51
C THR A 75 -11.30 0.25 5.89
N SER A 76 -10.06 0.68 5.70
CA SER A 76 -8.88 -0.08 6.11
C SER A 76 -8.86 -0.36 7.62
N ALA A 77 -9.25 0.64 8.43
CA ALA A 77 -9.40 0.47 9.88
C ALA A 77 -10.49 -0.56 10.23
N ALA A 78 -11.66 -0.48 9.61
CA ALA A 78 -12.75 -1.43 9.86
C ALA A 78 -12.36 -2.86 9.52
N ILE A 79 -11.68 -3.09 8.38
CA ILE A 79 -11.17 -4.41 7.98
C ILE A 79 -10.22 -4.97 9.05
N VAL A 80 -9.22 -4.19 9.47
CA VAL A 80 -8.22 -4.64 10.44
C VAL A 80 -8.83 -4.81 11.84
N LEU A 81 -9.69 -3.89 12.29
CA LEU A 81 -10.39 -4.02 13.57
C LEU A 81 -11.26 -5.28 13.64
N ASN A 82 -11.97 -5.61 12.56
CA ASN A 82 -12.74 -6.84 12.48
C ASN A 82 -11.83 -8.07 12.43
N ALA A 83 -10.67 -8.00 11.78
CA ALA A 83 -9.68 -9.07 11.76
C ALA A 83 -9.13 -9.36 13.17
N VAL A 84 -8.81 -8.32 13.93
CA VAL A 84 -8.29 -8.43 15.31
C VAL A 84 -9.39 -8.82 16.30
N ARG A 85 -10.57 -8.21 16.23
CA ARG A 85 -11.60 -8.25 17.27
C ARG A 85 -12.89 -8.95 16.86
N GLY A 86 -12.98 -9.50 15.66
CA GLY A 86 -14.22 -10.03 15.08
C GLY A 86 -14.98 -11.11 15.87
N ARG A 87 -14.43 -11.55 17.00
CA ARG A 87 -15.08 -12.48 17.94
C ARG A 87 -15.33 -11.88 19.33
N SER A 88 -15.07 -10.59 19.51
CA SER A 88 -15.32 -9.91 20.78
C SER A 88 -16.83 -9.77 21.02
N PRO A 89 -17.31 -9.96 22.27
CA PRO A 89 -18.73 -9.76 22.59
C PRO A 89 -19.16 -8.28 22.53
N ASP A 90 -18.20 -7.35 22.61
CA ASP A 90 -18.43 -5.91 22.72
C ASP A 90 -18.27 -5.17 21.38
N LEU A 91 -18.56 -5.83 20.26
CA LEU A 91 -18.50 -5.20 18.96
C LEU A 91 -19.60 -4.15 18.78
N PRO A 92 -19.30 -3.01 18.17
CA PRO A 92 -20.29 -1.99 17.88
C PRO A 92 -21.31 -2.50 16.85
N ARG A 93 -22.52 -1.94 16.90
CA ARG A 93 -23.54 -2.18 15.88
C ARG A 93 -23.79 -0.88 15.12
N ASP A 94 -23.88 -0.98 13.81
CA ASP A 94 -24.10 0.16 12.94
C ASP A 94 -25.52 0.16 12.39
N HIS A 95 -26.35 0.99 12.99
CA HIS A 95 -27.73 1.18 12.58
C HIS A 95 -27.91 2.25 11.49
N SER A 96 -26.84 2.97 11.13
CA SER A 96 -26.91 4.06 10.14
C SER A 96 -27.29 3.59 8.73
N ARG A 97 -27.15 2.30 8.47
CA ARG A 97 -27.48 1.66 7.18
C ARG A 97 -28.87 1.01 7.15
N LEU A 98 -29.61 1.07 8.26
CA LEU A 98 -30.98 0.58 8.33
C LEU A 98 -31.94 1.68 7.90
N HIS A 99 -32.80 1.39 6.94
CA HIS A 99 -33.84 2.32 6.54
C HIS A 99 -35.00 2.28 7.53
N PRO A 100 -35.51 3.45 7.98
CA PRO A 100 -36.63 3.49 8.94
C PRO A 100 -37.85 2.70 8.47
N GLU A 101 -38.12 2.69 7.16
CA GLU A 101 -39.24 1.94 6.57
C GLU A 101 -39.06 0.42 6.68
N ASP A 102 -37.83 -0.09 6.80
CA ASP A 102 -37.58 -1.53 6.95
C ASP A 102 -37.85 -1.99 8.37
N LEU A 103 -37.69 -1.11 9.36
CA LEU A 103 -37.85 -1.45 10.77
C LEU A 103 -39.27 -1.93 11.13
N GLN A 104 -40.29 -1.54 10.39
CA GLN A 104 -41.67 -1.97 10.59
C GLN A 104 -41.86 -3.48 10.37
N TYR A 105 -40.95 -4.13 9.60
CA TYR A 105 -41.01 -5.55 9.30
C TYR A 105 -40.17 -6.40 10.24
N ILE A 106 -39.41 -5.77 11.13
CA ILE A 106 -38.47 -6.41 12.03
C ILE A 106 -39.13 -6.60 13.40
N PRO A 107 -39.12 -7.84 13.98
CA PRO A 107 -39.62 -8.06 15.32
C PRO A 107 -38.91 -7.16 16.33
N SER A 108 -39.67 -6.54 17.26
CA SER A 108 -39.15 -5.56 18.22
C SER A 108 -38.01 -6.07 19.12
N ALA A 109 -37.90 -7.41 19.30
CA ALA A 109 -36.85 -8.05 20.08
C ALA A 109 -35.59 -8.41 19.27
N TYR A 110 -35.59 -8.15 17.95
CA TYR A 110 -34.49 -8.51 17.06
C TYR A 110 -33.75 -7.27 16.58
N ASP A 111 -32.44 -7.23 16.77
CA ASP A 111 -31.56 -6.21 16.20
C ASP A 111 -30.90 -6.72 14.92
N PRO A 112 -31.27 -6.20 13.74
CA PRO A 112 -30.74 -6.63 12.46
C PRO A 112 -29.31 -6.14 12.18
N ALA A 113 -28.83 -5.13 12.91
CA ALA A 113 -27.46 -4.63 12.74
C ALA A 113 -26.46 -5.70 13.25
N LEU A 114 -25.56 -6.13 12.37
CA LEU A 114 -24.50 -7.08 12.76
C LEU A 114 -23.49 -6.42 13.71
N PRO A 115 -23.03 -7.14 14.75
CA PRO A 115 -21.97 -6.65 15.64
C PRO A 115 -20.62 -6.67 14.89
N ARG A 116 -20.20 -5.51 14.40
CA ARG A 116 -18.92 -5.33 13.66
C ARG A 116 -18.51 -3.87 13.60
N PHE A 117 -17.23 -3.66 13.34
CA PHE A 117 -16.76 -2.35 12.89
C PHE A 117 -17.17 -2.11 11.43
N THR A 118 -17.59 -0.90 11.13
CA THR A 118 -17.88 -0.41 9.79
C THR A 118 -17.09 0.85 9.53
N GLN A 119 -16.92 1.21 8.25
CA GLN A 119 -16.24 2.46 7.88
C GLN A 119 -16.99 3.73 8.41
N ASP A 120 -18.24 3.58 8.86
CA ASP A 120 -19.03 4.66 9.45
C ASP A 120 -18.83 4.75 10.97
N ASN A 121 -18.88 3.61 11.70
CA ASN A 121 -18.80 3.65 13.16
C ASN A 121 -17.37 3.82 13.71
N VAL A 122 -16.32 3.44 12.96
CA VAL A 122 -14.93 3.67 13.39
C VAL A 122 -14.58 5.15 13.51
N ILE A 123 -15.19 6.01 12.70
CA ILE A 123 -14.97 7.45 12.70
C ILE A 123 -15.40 8.07 14.03
N SER A 124 -16.43 7.53 14.70
CA SER A 124 -16.99 8.08 15.92
C SER A 124 -15.98 8.23 17.07
N LYS A 125 -14.90 7.46 17.07
CA LYS A 125 -13.80 7.56 18.04
C LYS A 125 -12.57 8.26 17.50
N GLY A 126 -12.57 8.65 16.22
CA GLY A 126 -11.48 9.41 15.61
C GLY A 126 -11.52 10.88 16.02
N GLN A 127 -10.41 11.59 15.80
CA GLN A 127 -10.33 13.04 16.06
C GLN A 127 -10.96 13.89 14.94
N LYS A 128 -11.15 13.32 13.74
CA LYS A 128 -11.87 13.96 12.65
C LYS A 128 -13.36 13.61 12.71
N THR A 129 -14.21 14.63 12.57
CA THR A 129 -15.63 14.40 12.32
C THR A 129 -15.84 13.80 10.92
N ARG A 130 -16.99 13.17 10.68
CA ARG A 130 -17.34 12.68 9.35
C ARG A 130 -17.29 13.80 8.29
N ALA A 131 -17.75 15.00 8.62
CA ALA A 131 -17.71 16.16 7.73
C ALA A 131 -16.27 16.54 7.37
N GLN A 132 -15.35 16.51 8.35
CA GLN A 132 -13.93 16.78 8.13
C GLN A 132 -13.25 15.70 7.27
N VAL A 133 -13.64 14.44 7.42
CA VAL A 133 -13.19 13.37 6.53
C VAL A 133 -13.63 13.63 5.08
N LEU A 134 -14.81 14.19 4.90
CA LEU A 134 -15.37 14.58 3.60
C LEU A 134 -14.90 15.95 3.09
N GLY A 135 -13.98 16.61 3.82
CA GLY A 135 -13.33 17.84 3.37
C GLY A 135 -13.85 19.13 4.02
N GLU A 136 -14.66 19.06 5.11
CA GLU A 136 -14.90 20.26 5.90
C GLU A 136 -13.58 20.82 6.43
N PRO A 137 -13.30 22.13 6.26
CA PRO A 137 -12.04 22.70 6.69
C PRO A 137 -11.81 22.56 8.19
N MET A 138 -10.61 22.13 8.58
CA MET A 138 -10.17 22.04 9.97
C MET A 138 -8.94 22.90 10.21
N THR A 139 -8.67 23.24 11.47
CA THR A 139 -7.47 24.01 11.84
C THR A 139 -6.31 23.05 12.13
N ILE A 140 -5.27 23.11 11.33
CA ILE A 140 -4.03 22.37 11.50
C ILE A 140 -2.87 23.37 11.59
N ASN A 141 -2.10 23.34 12.68
CA ASN A 141 -1.00 24.26 12.93
C ASN A 141 -1.40 25.74 12.75
N GLY A 142 -2.60 26.11 13.24
CA GLY A 142 -3.13 27.47 13.18
C GLY A 142 -3.67 27.92 11.82
N LYS A 143 -3.68 27.06 10.80
CA LYS A 143 -4.20 27.34 9.46
C LYS A 143 -5.46 26.51 9.19
N LYS A 144 -6.47 27.15 8.55
CA LYS A 144 -7.61 26.42 8.01
C LYS A 144 -7.18 25.65 6.75
N ILE A 145 -7.32 24.33 6.80
CA ILE A 145 -6.92 23.42 5.72
C ILE A 145 -8.08 22.49 5.41
N GLN A 146 -8.33 22.27 4.14
CA GLN A 146 -9.21 21.22 3.64
C GLN A 146 -8.36 19.95 3.45
N ASP A 147 -8.67 18.92 4.26
CA ASP A 147 -7.89 17.69 4.32
C ASP A 147 -8.82 16.49 4.19
N PHE A 148 -8.97 16.00 2.96
CA PHE A 148 -9.84 14.86 2.65
C PHE A 148 -9.25 13.55 3.17
N GLY A 149 -10.13 12.67 3.68
CA GLY A 149 -9.73 11.37 4.19
C GLY A 149 -8.92 11.48 5.49
N TYR A 150 -7.91 10.65 5.63
CA TYR A 150 -7.03 10.59 6.78
C TYR A 150 -5.56 10.67 6.36
N GLN A 151 -4.77 11.38 7.14
CA GLN A 151 -3.31 11.21 7.14
C GLN A 151 -2.93 9.99 7.98
N ALA A 152 -1.71 9.46 7.78
CA ALA A 152 -1.26 8.26 8.51
C ALA A 152 -1.36 8.43 10.04
N ARG A 153 -0.98 9.59 10.57
CA ARG A 153 -1.04 9.88 12.02
C ARG A 153 -2.46 9.94 12.55
N GLN A 154 -3.35 10.60 11.84
CA GLN A 154 -4.77 10.68 12.22
C GLN A 154 -5.43 9.29 12.22
N LEU A 155 -5.03 8.41 11.27
CA LEU A 155 -5.49 7.04 11.22
C LEU A 155 -4.92 6.22 12.38
N ASP A 156 -3.65 6.37 12.73
CA ASP A 156 -3.02 5.74 13.89
C ASP A 156 -3.77 6.08 15.18
N GLU A 157 -4.08 7.37 15.39
CA GLU A 157 -4.85 7.83 16.53
C GLU A 157 -6.26 7.22 16.58
N MET A 158 -6.93 7.11 15.43
CA MET A 158 -8.25 6.46 15.34
C MET A 158 -8.18 4.95 15.67
N LEU A 159 -7.15 4.24 15.18
CA LEU A 159 -6.94 2.82 15.49
C LEU A 159 -6.71 2.61 16.99
N ARG A 160 -5.85 3.43 17.61
CA ARG A 160 -5.61 3.41 19.07
C ARG A 160 -6.87 3.72 19.87
N ALA A 161 -7.66 4.73 19.45
CA ALA A 161 -8.92 5.08 20.10
C ALA A 161 -9.96 3.94 20.01
N ASN A 162 -9.86 3.07 18.99
CA ASN A 162 -10.65 1.86 18.85
C ASN A 162 -10.03 0.63 19.56
N GLY A 163 -8.95 0.82 20.32
CA GLY A 163 -8.37 -0.18 21.21
C GLY A 163 -7.30 -1.08 20.59
N LEU A 164 -6.66 -0.64 19.50
CA LEU A 164 -5.51 -1.35 18.93
C LEU A 164 -4.18 -0.81 19.47
N THR A 165 -3.20 -1.69 19.60
CA THR A 165 -1.79 -1.32 19.79
C THR A 165 -1.16 -1.12 18.43
N THR A 166 -0.58 0.05 18.20
CA THR A 166 -0.05 0.42 16.88
C THR A 166 1.32 1.06 16.98
N ARG A 167 2.11 0.91 15.92
CA ARG A 167 3.39 1.59 15.72
C ARG A 167 3.38 2.28 14.36
N LEU A 168 3.26 3.61 14.40
CA LEU A 168 3.33 4.46 13.21
C LEU A 168 4.78 4.70 12.79
N THR A 169 5.06 4.57 11.51
CA THR A 169 6.29 5.02 10.88
C THR A 169 5.96 5.98 9.73
N ILE A 170 6.39 7.23 9.88
CA ILE A 170 6.43 8.19 8.78
C ILE A 170 7.69 7.93 7.97
N VAL A 171 7.55 7.76 6.66
CA VAL A 171 8.66 7.35 5.79
C VAL A 171 9.31 8.58 5.15
N ASP A 172 10.53 8.84 5.53
CA ASP A 172 11.41 9.84 4.93
C ASP A 172 12.72 9.19 4.43
N ASP A 173 13.70 9.99 4.08
CA ASP A 173 14.98 9.52 3.55
C ASP A 173 15.92 8.96 4.63
N SER A 174 15.60 9.13 5.92
CA SER A 174 16.41 8.61 7.02
C SER A 174 16.27 7.11 7.22
N LYS A 175 15.14 6.52 6.77
CA LYS A 175 14.87 5.08 6.89
C LYS A 175 15.14 4.38 5.56
N SER A 176 16.00 3.36 5.60
CA SER A 176 16.34 2.61 4.38
C SER A 176 15.17 1.78 3.86
N GLU A 177 15.14 1.54 2.55
CA GLU A 177 14.17 0.62 1.94
C GLU A 177 14.27 -0.79 2.53
N GLN A 178 15.49 -1.24 2.83
CA GLN A 178 15.72 -2.55 3.43
C GLN A 178 15.11 -2.68 4.83
N ASP A 179 15.22 -1.64 5.67
CA ASP A 179 14.63 -1.64 7.02
C ASP A 179 13.10 -1.68 6.92
N ILE A 180 12.52 -0.86 6.03
CA ILE A 180 11.07 -0.86 5.78
C ILE A 180 10.60 -2.24 5.33
N ARG A 181 11.27 -2.81 4.32
CA ARG A 181 10.98 -4.17 3.80
C ARG A 181 10.99 -5.19 4.92
N THR A 182 12.04 -5.19 5.74
CA THR A 182 12.21 -6.14 6.84
C THR A 182 11.10 -6.01 7.87
N GLU A 183 10.77 -4.81 8.33
CA GLU A 183 9.70 -4.59 9.30
C GLU A 183 8.33 -5.05 8.80
N LEU A 184 8.01 -4.75 7.53
CA LEU A 184 6.73 -5.15 6.92
C LEU A 184 6.63 -6.67 6.79
N ILE A 185 7.70 -7.34 6.35
CA ILE A 185 7.76 -8.80 6.21
C ILE A 185 7.63 -9.49 7.57
N GLU A 186 8.35 -9.00 8.58
CA GLU A 186 8.30 -9.57 9.94
C GLU A 186 6.90 -9.48 10.53
N ASN A 187 6.22 -8.35 10.32
CA ASN A 187 4.84 -8.19 10.77
C ASN A 187 3.90 -9.17 10.03
N LEU A 188 3.97 -9.25 8.68
CA LEU A 188 3.14 -10.16 7.87
C LEU A 188 3.38 -11.65 8.15
N LYS A 189 4.47 -12.03 8.83
CA LYS A 189 4.78 -13.39 9.26
C LYS A 189 4.23 -13.72 10.65
N ARG A 190 3.84 -12.72 11.45
CA ARG A 190 3.31 -12.91 12.81
C ARG A 190 1.80 -12.99 12.76
N ARG A 191 1.25 -14.04 13.38
CA ARG A 191 -0.21 -14.21 13.46
C ARG A 191 -0.83 -13.15 14.36
N GLY A 192 -1.87 -12.50 13.85
CA GLY A 192 -2.60 -11.46 14.57
C GLY A 192 -2.03 -10.07 14.37
N ASP A 193 -0.86 -9.94 13.71
CA ASP A 193 -0.27 -8.66 13.36
C ASP A 193 -0.67 -8.23 11.95
N TYR A 194 -0.86 -6.93 11.74
CA TYR A 194 -1.35 -6.38 10.48
C TYR A 194 -0.59 -5.13 10.08
N VAL A 195 -0.64 -4.81 8.80
CA VAL A 195 -0.03 -3.60 8.24
C VAL A 195 -1.08 -2.80 7.49
N ILE A 196 -1.13 -1.49 7.76
CA ILE A 196 -1.83 -0.52 6.92
C ILE A 196 -0.80 0.45 6.35
N ILE A 197 -0.85 0.69 5.04
CA ILE A 197 0.03 1.60 4.32
C ILE A 197 -0.71 2.85 3.88
N SER A 198 -0.01 3.99 3.86
CA SER A 198 -0.45 5.24 3.23
C SER A 198 0.55 5.62 2.15
N TYR A 199 0.10 5.80 0.91
CA TYR A 199 0.94 6.08 -0.24
C TYR A 199 0.25 7.03 -1.24
N LEU A 200 1.04 7.66 -2.11
CA LEU A 200 0.51 8.48 -3.21
C LEU A 200 0.37 7.63 -4.47
N ARG A 201 -0.86 7.46 -4.97
CA ARG A 201 -1.16 6.67 -6.18
C ARG A 201 -0.34 7.08 -7.40
N LYS A 202 -0.23 8.39 -7.66
CA LYS A 202 0.56 8.90 -8.80
C LYS A 202 2.04 8.50 -8.72
N ALA A 203 2.61 8.41 -7.52
CA ALA A 203 4.01 8.04 -7.35
C ALA A 203 4.29 6.57 -7.64
N VAL A 204 3.25 5.72 -7.58
CA VAL A 204 3.31 4.28 -7.85
C VAL A 204 2.73 3.89 -9.22
N GLY A 205 2.48 4.85 -10.09
CA GLY A 205 1.95 4.60 -11.44
C GLY A 205 0.44 4.38 -11.53
N GLN A 206 -0.30 4.67 -10.46
CA GLN A 206 -1.77 4.61 -10.42
C GLN A 206 -2.41 5.99 -10.62
N GLN A 207 -3.66 6.01 -11.05
CA GLN A 207 -4.47 7.24 -11.09
C GLN A 207 -4.94 7.62 -9.68
N GLY A 208 -5.00 8.92 -9.36
CA GLY A 208 -5.56 9.44 -8.12
C GLY A 208 -4.55 10.11 -7.20
N GLY A 209 -5.01 10.43 -5.98
CA GLY A 209 -4.28 11.12 -4.92
C GLY A 209 -3.68 10.18 -3.88
N GLY A 210 -3.66 10.62 -2.60
CA GLY A 210 -3.31 9.78 -1.46
C GLY A 210 -4.25 8.60 -1.30
N HIS A 211 -3.74 7.47 -0.83
CA HIS A 211 -4.52 6.27 -0.59
C HIS A 211 -4.01 5.49 0.62
N ILE A 212 -4.92 4.79 1.28
CA ILE A 212 -4.65 3.97 2.45
C ILE A 212 -5.28 2.60 2.23
N SER A 213 -4.49 1.53 2.47
CA SER A 213 -4.98 0.15 2.32
C SER A 213 -4.18 -0.82 3.20
N PRO A 214 -4.75 -1.97 3.60
CA PRO A 214 -3.99 -3.03 4.25
C PRO A 214 -3.03 -3.73 3.29
N LEU A 215 -1.93 -4.29 3.82
CA LEU A 215 -1.11 -5.28 3.13
C LEU A 215 -1.57 -6.69 3.47
N GLY A 216 -1.64 -7.55 2.46
CA GLY A 216 -2.08 -8.94 2.62
C GLY A 216 -0.95 -9.98 2.63
N ALA A 217 0.12 -9.75 1.88
CA ALA A 217 1.22 -10.70 1.70
C ALA A 217 2.48 -10.05 1.16
N TYR A 218 3.59 -10.82 1.19
CA TYR A 218 4.83 -10.47 0.50
C TYR A 218 5.35 -11.69 -0.28
N ASP A 219 5.70 -11.46 -1.55
CA ASP A 219 6.35 -12.45 -2.42
C ASP A 219 7.84 -12.12 -2.55
N ALA A 220 8.69 -12.97 -1.98
CA ALA A 220 10.14 -12.77 -1.96
C ALA A 220 10.79 -12.88 -3.35
N LEU A 221 10.21 -13.69 -4.26
CA LEU A 221 10.77 -13.88 -5.60
C LEU A 221 10.66 -12.63 -6.47
N SER A 222 9.55 -11.89 -6.33
CA SER A 222 9.33 -10.66 -7.08
C SER A 222 9.58 -9.40 -6.26
N ASP A 223 10.02 -9.52 -5.01
CA ASP A 223 10.18 -8.42 -4.04
C ASP A 223 8.95 -7.49 -4.03
N SER A 224 7.76 -8.07 -3.86
CA SER A 224 6.50 -7.32 -3.98
C SER A 224 5.57 -7.59 -2.81
N PHE A 225 4.85 -6.54 -2.39
CA PHE A 225 3.77 -6.62 -1.41
C PHE A 225 2.41 -6.68 -2.11
N LEU A 226 1.50 -7.50 -1.58
CA LEU A 226 0.09 -7.49 -1.99
C LEU A 226 -0.64 -6.38 -1.25
N VAL A 227 -1.03 -5.35 -1.99
CA VAL A 227 -1.90 -4.26 -1.50
C VAL A 227 -3.35 -4.68 -1.69
N LEU A 228 -4.11 -4.72 -0.59
CA LEU A 228 -5.54 -5.00 -0.59
C LEU A 228 -6.29 -3.68 -0.80
N ASP A 229 -6.22 -3.14 -2.02
CA ASP A 229 -6.79 -1.84 -2.35
C ASP A 229 -8.29 -1.82 -2.07
N VAL A 230 -8.72 -0.93 -1.17
CA VAL A 230 -10.12 -0.81 -0.75
C VAL A 230 -10.99 -0.04 -1.77
N ASN A 231 -10.38 0.52 -2.83
CA ASN A 231 -11.10 1.13 -3.93
C ASN A 231 -11.13 0.20 -5.16
N PRO A 232 -12.18 -0.60 -5.35
CA PRO A 232 -12.24 -1.58 -6.43
C PRO A 232 -12.38 -0.95 -7.81
N THR A 233 -12.77 0.33 -7.89
CA THR A 233 -12.94 1.04 -9.17
C THR A 233 -11.64 1.71 -9.65
N SER A 234 -10.58 1.68 -8.83
CA SER A 234 -9.27 2.27 -9.16
C SER A 234 -8.27 1.21 -9.62
N ALA A 235 -7.70 0.44 -8.70
CA ALA A 235 -6.65 -0.53 -9.03
C ALA A 235 -7.01 -1.96 -8.66
N GLY A 236 -7.95 -2.17 -7.74
CA GLY A 236 -8.19 -3.48 -7.14
C GLY A 236 -6.97 -3.98 -6.34
N TRP A 237 -6.98 -5.24 -5.94
CA TRP A 237 -5.83 -5.84 -5.26
C TRP A 237 -4.67 -6.00 -6.24
N VAL A 238 -3.47 -5.55 -5.83
CA VAL A 238 -2.32 -5.47 -6.71
C VAL A 238 -1.03 -5.81 -5.98
N TRP A 239 -0.16 -6.55 -6.63
CA TRP A 239 1.22 -6.74 -6.21
C TRP A 239 2.04 -5.53 -6.62
N MET A 240 2.62 -4.87 -5.63
CA MET A 240 3.40 -3.65 -5.79
C MET A 240 4.85 -3.92 -5.37
N PRO A 241 5.84 -3.70 -6.25
CA PRO A 241 7.27 -3.85 -5.91
C PRO A 241 7.64 -2.99 -4.70
N THR A 242 8.52 -3.51 -3.83
CA THR A 242 8.94 -2.82 -2.60
C THR A 242 9.45 -1.41 -2.87
N ALA A 243 10.34 -1.24 -3.84
CA ALA A 243 10.89 0.08 -4.20
C ALA A 243 9.78 1.06 -4.63
N THR A 244 8.78 0.57 -5.38
CA THR A 244 7.63 1.37 -5.83
C THR A 244 6.76 1.78 -4.64
N LEU A 245 6.48 0.86 -3.72
CA LEU A 245 5.70 1.13 -2.51
C LEU A 245 6.41 2.17 -1.62
N VAL A 246 7.70 1.99 -1.36
CA VAL A 246 8.51 2.92 -0.56
C VAL A 246 8.54 4.32 -1.19
N LYS A 247 8.70 4.40 -2.52
CA LYS A 247 8.60 5.67 -3.25
C LYS A 247 7.24 6.35 -3.01
N GLY A 248 6.14 5.60 -3.04
CA GLY A 248 4.80 6.11 -2.74
C GLY A 248 4.65 6.63 -1.32
N MET A 249 5.23 5.94 -0.34
CA MET A 249 5.20 6.33 1.07
C MET A 249 6.09 7.54 1.38
N ARG A 250 7.21 7.75 0.68
CA ARG A 250 8.11 8.92 0.85
C ARG A 250 7.52 10.24 0.36
N THR A 251 6.31 10.24 -0.16
CA THR A 251 5.66 11.46 -0.63
C THR A 251 5.03 12.24 0.50
N PHE A 252 5.16 13.58 0.43
CA PHE A 252 4.54 14.48 1.39
C PHE A 252 3.00 14.42 1.29
N ASP A 253 2.36 14.43 2.45
CA ASP A 253 0.92 14.60 2.57
C ASP A 253 0.60 16.05 3.01
N THR A 254 -0.42 16.27 3.79
CA THR A 254 -0.84 17.62 4.22
C THR A 254 0.11 18.24 5.25
N VAL A 255 0.71 17.45 6.14
CA VAL A 255 1.54 17.94 7.26
C VAL A 255 2.93 17.28 7.28
N GLU A 256 3.01 16.02 6.93
CA GLU A 256 4.21 15.19 6.96
C GLU A 256 4.17 14.17 5.82
N ASN A 257 5.21 13.38 5.64
CA ASN A 257 5.20 12.29 4.68
C ASN A 257 4.14 11.23 5.03
N ARG A 258 3.83 10.41 4.05
CA ARG A 258 3.06 9.18 4.22
C ARG A 258 3.92 8.11 4.89
N GLY A 259 3.37 6.91 5.06
CA GLY A 259 4.11 5.84 5.71
C GLY A 259 3.25 4.61 5.95
N TYR A 260 3.50 3.93 7.06
CA TYR A 260 2.76 2.72 7.43
C TYR A 260 2.52 2.64 8.93
N ILE A 261 1.50 1.87 9.27
CA ILE A 261 1.10 1.57 10.64
C ILE A 261 1.19 0.06 10.80
N LEU A 262 2.00 -0.39 11.75
CA LEU A 262 2.00 -1.78 12.20
C LEU A 262 1.01 -1.92 13.34
N ILE A 263 0.14 -2.91 13.25
CA ILE A 263 -0.78 -3.30 14.31
C ILE A 263 -0.18 -4.56 14.93
N GLU A 264 0.08 -4.51 16.24
CA GLU A 264 0.76 -5.55 17.01
C GLU A 264 -0.19 -6.03 18.11
N THR A 265 -0.48 -7.35 18.12
CA THR A 265 -1.44 -7.94 19.08
C THR A 265 -0.77 -8.69 20.23
N HIS A 266 0.57 -8.61 20.30
CA HIS A 266 1.41 -9.29 21.32
C HIS A 266 2.05 -8.31 22.29
#